data_7385bcd7f74d6564312507dcb0da451b
#
_entry.id   7385bcd7f74d6564312507dcb0da451b
#
_cell.length_a   1.000
_cell.length_b   1.000
_cell.length_c   1.000
_cell.angle_alpha   90.00
_cell.angle_beta   90.00
_cell.angle_gamma   90.00
#
_symmetry.space_group_name_H-M   'P 1'
#
loop_
_entity.id
_entity.type
_entity.pdbx_description
1 polymer ?
#
loop_
_entity_poly.entity_id
_entity_poly.type
_entity_poly.pdbx_seq_one_letter_code
_entity_poly.pdbx_strand_id
1 'polypeptide(L)'
;KREEALAHFKLDKNKKTLVVLGGSLGARAINRAVETNLSALVKFNVQIIWQSGKLYYEEYRKYNDTRGVQVYEFIEKMDLLYAAADMIISRAGAGTISELCIVGKPVIFIPSPNVAEDHQTKNAAAVSDQEAAILLKESDIDQFVKVIGDLVDDEAAQISLGKNIKKLALPDATKRIVDEVEKILK
;
A
#
# COMPACT_ATOMS: atom_id res chain seq x y z
N LYS A 1 -0.88 11.32 16.02
CA LYS A 1 -1.04 11.23 14.53
C LYS A 1 -2.19 10.32 14.08
N ARG A 2 -2.40 9.10 14.69
CA ARG A 2 -3.50 8.21 14.25
C ARG A 2 -4.88 8.84 14.46
N GLU A 3 -5.15 9.44 15.59
CA GLU A 3 -6.43 10.12 15.86
C GLU A 3 -6.69 11.27 14.89
N GLU A 4 -5.68 12.08 14.65
CA GLU A 4 -5.72 13.16 13.66
C GLU A 4 -6.01 12.62 12.25
N ALA A 5 -5.35 11.52 11.86
CA ALA A 5 -5.54 10.85 10.59
C ALA A 5 -6.97 10.28 10.44
N LEU A 6 -7.46 9.60 11.48
CA LEU A 6 -8.83 9.09 11.49
C LEU A 6 -9.86 10.22 11.37
N ALA A 7 -9.65 11.35 12.07
CA ALA A 7 -10.51 12.52 11.96
C ALA A 7 -10.44 13.15 10.56
N HIS A 8 -9.23 13.29 9.99
CA HIS A 8 -9.02 13.85 8.65
C HIS A 8 -9.77 13.09 7.56
N PHE A 9 -9.66 11.76 7.58
CA PHE A 9 -10.34 10.88 6.61
C PHE A 9 -11.75 10.47 7.06
N LYS A 10 -12.26 10.98 8.19
CA LYS A 10 -13.59 10.63 8.75
C LYS A 10 -13.79 9.13 8.90
N LEU A 11 -12.78 8.45 9.44
CA LEU A 11 -12.75 7.01 9.61
C LEU A 11 -13.31 6.57 10.98
N ASP A 12 -13.89 5.38 11.01
CA ASP A 12 -14.33 4.73 12.26
C ASP A 12 -13.11 4.16 12.99
N LYS A 13 -12.86 4.59 14.21
CA LYS A 13 -11.74 4.13 15.05
C LYS A 13 -11.81 2.63 15.42
N ASN A 14 -13.00 2.03 15.32
CA ASN A 14 -13.21 0.62 15.65
C ASN A 14 -13.04 -0.32 14.46
N LYS A 15 -12.69 0.21 13.29
CA LYS A 15 -12.46 -0.57 12.07
C LYS A 15 -11.00 -0.50 11.62
N LYS A 16 -10.50 -1.61 11.08
CA LYS A 16 -9.22 -1.61 10.38
C LYS A 16 -9.34 -0.84 9.07
N THR A 17 -8.29 -0.11 8.72
CA THR A 17 -8.21 0.67 7.47
C THR A 17 -7.32 -0.04 6.47
N LEU A 18 -7.90 -0.44 5.35
CA LEU A 18 -7.17 -0.93 4.17
C LEU A 18 -6.92 0.25 3.23
N VAL A 19 -5.66 0.54 2.98
CA VAL A 19 -5.23 1.57 2.03
C VAL A 19 -4.83 0.91 0.73
N VAL A 20 -5.34 1.40 -0.40
CA VAL A 20 -5.00 0.91 -1.74
C VAL A 20 -4.37 2.03 -2.56
N LEU A 21 -3.14 1.81 -3.02
CA LEU A 21 -2.33 2.78 -3.75
C LEU A 21 -1.95 2.25 -5.15
N GLY A 22 -2.51 2.86 -6.18
CA GLY A 22 -2.16 2.59 -7.57
C GLY A 22 -1.02 3.47 -8.12
N GLY A 23 -0.45 4.38 -7.29
CA GLY A 23 0.43 5.44 -7.75
C GLY A 23 -0.34 6.67 -8.26
N SER A 24 0.37 7.73 -8.67
CA SER A 24 -0.24 9.01 -9.08
C SER A 24 -1.12 8.90 -10.34
N LEU A 25 -0.72 8.09 -11.31
CA LEU A 25 -1.51 7.83 -12.52
C LEU A 25 -2.57 6.75 -12.33
N GLY A 26 -2.42 5.92 -11.31
CA GLY A 26 -3.26 4.77 -11.04
C GLY A 26 -2.71 3.47 -11.66
N ALA A 27 -3.21 2.34 -11.17
CA ALA A 27 -2.84 1.01 -11.62
C ALA A 27 -4.09 0.22 -12.01
N ARG A 28 -4.31 0.04 -13.32
CA ARG A 28 -5.53 -0.58 -13.86
C ARG A 28 -5.81 -1.94 -13.22
N ALA A 29 -4.80 -2.79 -13.09
CA ALA A 29 -4.98 -4.13 -12.53
C ALA A 29 -5.42 -4.09 -11.06
N ILE A 30 -4.81 -3.21 -10.25
CA ILE A 30 -5.21 -3.01 -8.85
C ILE A 30 -6.63 -2.46 -8.78
N ASN A 31 -6.94 -1.42 -9.58
CA ASN A 31 -8.26 -0.81 -9.59
C ASN A 31 -9.35 -1.82 -9.95
N ARG A 32 -9.13 -2.62 -10.99
CA ARG A 32 -10.07 -3.69 -11.39
C ARG A 32 -10.21 -4.77 -10.33
N ALA A 33 -9.11 -5.16 -9.68
CA ALA A 33 -9.16 -6.14 -8.59
C ALA A 33 -10.01 -5.64 -7.42
N VAL A 34 -9.85 -4.37 -7.04
CA VAL A 34 -10.69 -3.75 -5.99
C VAL A 34 -12.14 -3.69 -6.43
N GLU A 35 -12.43 -3.17 -7.64
CA GLU A 35 -13.80 -3.05 -8.18
C GLU A 35 -14.52 -4.40 -8.19
N THR A 36 -13.90 -5.40 -8.83
CA THR A 36 -14.50 -6.74 -8.99
C THR A 36 -14.81 -7.39 -7.64
N ASN A 37 -13.99 -7.11 -6.64
CA ASN A 37 -14.07 -7.77 -5.35
C ASN A 37 -14.61 -6.88 -4.22
N LEU A 38 -15.07 -5.67 -4.52
CA LEU A 38 -15.46 -4.68 -3.51
C LEU A 38 -16.51 -5.21 -2.53
N SER A 39 -17.51 -5.93 -3.04
CA SER A 39 -18.56 -6.55 -2.22
C SER A 39 -18.03 -7.59 -1.23
N ALA A 40 -16.94 -8.27 -1.56
CA ALA A 40 -16.26 -9.19 -0.65
C ALA A 40 -15.40 -8.44 0.36
N LEU A 41 -14.65 -7.42 -0.09
CA LEU A 41 -13.78 -6.63 0.77
C LEU A 41 -14.55 -5.93 1.89
N VAL A 42 -15.71 -5.34 1.61
CA VAL A 42 -16.51 -4.66 2.63
C VAL A 42 -17.09 -5.62 3.68
N LYS A 43 -17.20 -6.93 3.38
CA LYS A 43 -17.63 -7.96 4.34
C LYS A 43 -16.57 -8.27 5.39
N PHE A 44 -15.29 -7.97 5.15
CA PHE A 44 -14.22 -8.13 6.16
C PHE A 44 -14.27 -7.10 7.28
N ASN A 45 -15.31 -6.26 7.33
CA ASN A 45 -15.48 -5.18 8.30
C ASN A 45 -14.30 -4.19 8.34
N VAL A 46 -13.64 -4.01 7.20
CA VAL A 46 -12.62 -2.96 6.99
C VAL A 46 -13.24 -1.71 6.37
N GLN A 47 -12.57 -0.59 6.54
CA GLN A 47 -12.82 0.61 5.75
C GLN A 47 -11.70 0.79 4.76
N ILE A 48 -12.01 1.31 3.58
CA ILE A 48 -11.10 1.35 2.44
C ILE A 48 -10.84 2.79 2.04
N ILE A 49 -9.56 3.18 1.98
CA ILE A 49 -9.10 4.39 1.31
C ILE A 49 -8.41 3.94 0.02
N TRP A 50 -8.96 4.35 -1.11
CA TRP A 50 -8.52 3.90 -2.42
C TRP A 50 -8.10 5.08 -3.29
N GLN A 51 -6.79 5.23 -3.51
CA GLN A 51 -6.26 6.13 -4.52
C GLN A 51 -6.27 5.44 -5.87
N SER A 52 -7.30 5.73 -6.66
CA SER A 52 -7.48 5.14 -8.01
C SER A 52 -6.52 5.72 -9.04
N GLY A 53 -6.02 6.93 -8.79
CA GLY A 53 -5.11 7.65 -9.66
C GLY A 53 -5.82 8.49 -10.73
N LYS A 54 -5.09 9.48 -11.24
CA LYS A 54 -5.62 10.51 -12.14
C LYS A 54 -6.34 9.95 -13.37
N LEU A 55 -5.81 8.86 -13.95
CA LEU A 55 -6.38 8.29 -15.20
C LEU A 55 -7.70 7.55 -14.99
N TYR A 56 -8.03 7.18 -13.75
CA TYR A 56 -9.14 6.27 -13.47
C TYR A 56 -10.15 6.84 -12.48
N TYR A 57 -9.90 8.00 -11.90
CA TYR A 57 -10.75 8.54 -10.84
C TYR A 57 -12.21 8.70 -11.27
N GLU A 58 -12.48 9.23 -12.46
CA GLU A 58 -13.84 9.41 -12.96
C GLU A 58 -14.62 8.10 -13.09
N GLU A 59 -13.94 6.99 -13.40
CA GLU A 59 -14.54 5.66 -13.48
C GLU A 59 -14.89 5.10 -12.09
N TYR A 60 -14.03 5.33 -11.10
CA TYR A 60 -14.14 4.69 -9.79
C TYR A 60 -14.76 5.56 -8.70
N ARG A 61 -14.87 6.89 -8.87
CA ARG A 61 -15.47 7.79 -7.87
C ARG A 61 -16.91 7.46 -7.47
N LYS A 62 -17.64 6.72 -8.30
CA LYS A 62 -18.98 6.20 -8.01
C LYS A 62 -19.04 5.32 -6.76
N TYR A 63 -17.90 4.71 -6.38
CA TYR A 63 -17.82 3.86 -5.19
C TYR A 63 -17.71 4.65 -3.88
N ASN A 64 -17.62 5.99 -3.92
CA ASN A 64 -17.77 6.82 -2.73
C ASN A 64 -19.17 6.69 -2.09
N ASP A 65 -20.16 6.23 -2.84
CA ASP A 65 -21.51 5.95 -2.30
C ASP A 65 -21.56 4.60 -1.56
N THR A 66 -20.48 3.81 -1.60
CA THR A 66 -20.40 2.54 -0.88
C THR A 66 -19.94 2.80 0.56
N ARG A 67 -20.74 2.36 1.53
CA ARG A 67 -20.43 2.58 2.94
C ARG A 67 -19.07 1.98 3.31
N GLY A 68 -18.19 2.83 3.85
CA GLY A 68 -16.85 2.44 4.31
C GLY A 68 -15.80 2.44 3.19
N VAL A 69 -16.12 2.99 2.01
CA VAL A 69 -15.19 3.14 0.89
C VAL A 69 -15.01 4.63 0.60
N GLN A 70 -13.78 5.05 0.42
CA GLN A 70 -13.44 6.40 -0.01
C GLN A 70 -12.46 6.30 -1.17
N VAL A 71 -12.83 6.87 -2.33
CA VAL A 71 -12.03 6.88 -3.54
C VAL A 71 -11.44 8.27 -3.75
N TYR A 72 -10.15 8.32 -4.01
CA TYR A 72 -9.40 9.55 -4.26
C TYR A 72 -8.70 9.49 -5.61
N GLU A 73 -8.66 10.62 -6.30
CA GLU A 73 -7.79 10.80 -7.46
C GLU A 73 -6.32 10.74 -7.02
N PHE A 74 -5.99 11.57 -6.04
CA PHE A 74 -4.66 11.70 -5.46
C PHE A 74 -4.78 12.10 -3.98
N ILE A 75 -3.89 11.61 -3.15
CA ILE A 75 -3.83 11.93 -1.71
C ILE A 75 -2.53 12.68 -1.45
N GLU A 76 -2.65 13.94 -1.04
CA GLU A 76 -1.49 14.80 -0.77
C GLU A 76 -0.89 14.52 0.62
N LYS A 77 -1.75 14.27 1.62
CA LYS A 77 -1.32 14.08 3.01
C LYS A 77 -0.97 12.62 3.29
N MET A 78 0.12 12.16 2.68
CA MET A 78 0.57 10.77 2.79
C MET A 78 0.94 10.38 4.23
N ASP A 79 1.46 11.30 5.02
CA ASP A 79 1.78 11.06 6.43
C ASP A 79 0.53 10.75 7.28
N LEU A 80 -0.59 11.41 7.01
CA LEU A 80 -1.87 11.09 7.64
C LEU A 80 -2.46 9.78 7.08
N LEU A 81 -2.32 9.55 5.76
CA LEU A 81 -2.77 8.30 5.16
C LEU A 81 -2.09 7.08 5.81
N TYR A 82 -0.77 7.12 5.92
CA TYR A 82 -0.01 6.04 6.55
C TYR A 82 -0.29 5.91 8.05
N ALA A 83 -0.56 7.02 8.75
CA ALA A 83 -0.95 6.98 10.15
C ALA A 83 -2.34 6.35 10.35
N ALA A 84 -3.25 6.48 9.37
CA ALA A 84 -4.57 5.85 9.40
C ALA A 84 -4.53 4.37 9.02
N ALA A 85 -3.58 3.96 8.16
CA ALA A 85 -3.50 2.62 7.61
C ALA A 85 -3.25 1.54 8.68
N ASP A 86 -3.93 0.41 8.53
CA ASP A 86 -3.60 -0.85 9.22
C ASP A 86 -2.95 -1.83 8.26
N MET A 87 -3.34 -1.81 6.99
CA MET A 87 -2.78 -2.62 5.91
C MET A 87 -2.72 -1.80 4.62
N ILE A 88 -1.75 -2.09 3.76
CA ILE A 88 -1.52 -1.33 2.53
C ILE A 88 -1.40 -2.28 1.34
N ILE A 89 -2.08 -1.98 0.25
CA ILE A 89 -1.87 -2.58 -1.06
C ILE A 89 -1.19 -1.55 -1.94
N SER A 90 -0.09 -1.92 -2.60
CA SER A 90 0.67 -0.99 -3.42
C SER A 90 1.43 -1.65 -4.57
N ARG A 91 1.84 -0.83 -5.54
CA ARG A 91 2.91 -1.19 -6.49
C ARG A 91 4.27 -1.25 -5.79
N ALA A 92 5.23 -1.94 -6.41
CA ALA A 92 6.56 -2.19 -5.86
C ALA A 92 7.66 -1.35 -6.53
N GLY A 93 7.40 -0.07 -6.75
CA GLY A 93 8.44 0.87 -7.16
C GLY A 93 9.46 1.09 -6.04
N ALA A 94 10.75 1.29 -6.38
CA ALA A 94 11.83 1.40 -5.39
C ALA A 94 11.57 2.50 -4.36
N GLY A 95 11.13 3.69 -4.79
CA GLY A 95 10.80 4.80 -3.88
C GLY A 95 9.64 4.44 -2.94
N THR A 96 8.60 3.79 -3.48
CA THR A 96 7.44 3.34 -2.69
C THR A 96 7.85 2.32 -1.63
N ILE A 97 8.69 1.34 -1.98
CA ILE A 97 9.19 0.34 -1.02
C ILE A 97 9.98 1.04 0.09
N SER A 98 10.91 1.93 -0.28
CA SER A 98 11.71 2.67 0.72
C SER A 98 10.82 3.45 1.70
N GLU A 99 9.76 4.10 1.20
CA GLU A 99 8.80 4.82 2.01
C GLU A 99 8.00 3.87 2.92
N LEU A 100 7.48 2.75 2.39
CA LEU A 100 6.71 1.77 3.15
C LEU A 100 7.54 1.04 4.20
N CYS A 101 8.85 0.87 3.97
CA CYS A 101 9.77 0.39 5.01
C CYS A 101 9.82 1.34 6.21
N ILE A 102 9.85 2.66 5.98
CA ILE A 102 9.80 3.65 7.07
C ILE A 102 8.46 3.62 7.79
N VAL A 103 7.37 3.46 7.04
CA VAL A 103 5.99 3.37 7.57
C VAL A 103 5.82 2.17 8.50
N GLY A 104 6.37 1.00 8.15
CA GLY A 104 6.37 -0.19 9.01
C GLY A 104 4.99 -0.80 9.21
N LYS A 105 4.15 -0.80 8.19
CA LYS A 105 2.82 -1.46 8.18
C LYS A 105 2.86 -2.72 7.32
N PRO A 106 1.93 -3.67 7.52
CA PRO A 106 1.76 -4.80 6.60
C PRO A 106 1.49 -4.33 5.19
N VAL A 107 2.22 -4.85 4.22
CA VAL A 107 2.07 -4.49 2.80
C VAL A 107 1.83 -5.72 1.95
N ILE A 108 0.86 -5.62 1.03
CA ILE A 108 0.68 -6.52 -0.10
C ILE A 108 1.19 -5.78 -1.33
N PHE A 109 2.30 -6.21 -1.88
CA PHE A 109 2.82 -5.69 -3.14
C PHE A 109 2.20 -6.40 -4.33
N ILE A 110 1.62 -5.61 -5.24
CA ILE A 110 1.16 -6.09 -6.54
C ILE A 110 2.04 -5.42 -7.61
N PRO A 111 3.17 -6.04 -7.98
CA PRO A 111 4.11 -5.46 -8.93
C PRO A 111 3.48 -5.34 -10.32
N SER A 112 3.89 -4.29 -11.09
CA SER A 112 3.54 -4.20 -12.50
C SER A 112 4.46 -5.09 -13.32
N PRO A 113 3.93 -6.00 -14.15
CA PRO A 113 4.76 -6.80 -15.06
C PRO A 113 5.25 -6.00 -16.27
N ASN A 114 4.65 -4.84 -16.53
CA ASN A 114 4.91 -4.03 -17.73
C ASN A 114 5.95 -2.93 -17.48
N VAL A 115 7.02 -3.26 -16.76
CA VAL A 115 8.13 -2.35 -16.47
C VAL A 115 9.45 -2.95 -16.95
N ALA A 116 10.42 -2.08 -17.28
CA ALA A 116 11.73 -2.52 -17.78
C ALA A 116 12.33 -3.57 -16.83
N GLU A 117 12.85 -4.67 -17.43
CA GLU A 117 13.54 -5.75 -16.70
C GLU A 117 12.76 -6.37 -15.53
N ASP A 118 11.43 -6.21 -15.50
CA ASP A 118 10.57 -6.70 -14.42
C ASP A 118 11.06 -6.27 -13.02
N HIS A 119 11.59 -5.04 -12.94
CA HIS A 119 12.21 -4.56 -11.70
C HIS A 119 11.23 -4.50 -10.52
N GLN A 120 9.91 -4.27 -10.76
CA GLN A 120 8.96 -4.24 -9.64
C GLN A 120 8.76 -5.61 -9.01
N THR A 121 8.71 -6.69 -9.80
CA THR A 121 8.61 -8.05 -9.25
C THR A 121 9.87 -8.40 -8.46
N LYS A 122 11.05 -8.08 -8.97
CA LYS A 122 12.33 -8.28 -8.25
C LYS A 122 12.36 -7.51 -6.93
N ASN A 123 11.93 -6.25 -6.96
CA ASN A 123 11.84 -5.42 -5.75
C ASN A 123 10.88 -5.99 -4.71
N ALA A 124 9.68 -6.41 -5.13
CA ALA A 124 8.70 -7.00 -4.23
C ALA A 124 9.19 -8.33 -3.64
N ALA A 125 9.81 -9.18 -4.47
CA ALA A 125 10.40 -10.45 -4.04
C ALA A 125 11.49 -10.23 -2.98
N ALA A 126 12.40 -9.27 -3.18
CA ALA A 126 13.46 -8.97 -2.23
C ALA A 126 12.95 -8.58 -0.83
N VAL A 127 11.74 -8.01 -0.74
CA VAL A 127 11.08 -7.70 0.54
C VAL A 127 10.31 -8.91 1.06
N SER A 128 9.60 -9.61 0.19
CA SER A 128 8.79 -10.79 0.55
C SER A 128 9.65 -11.96 1.04
N ASP A 129 10.83 -12.18 0.43
CA ASP A 129 11.77 -13.23 0.82
C ASP A 129 12.34 -13.02 2.24
N GLN A 130 12.21 -11.83 2.79
CA GLN A 130 12.55 -11.49 4.17
C GLN A 130 11.34 -11.51 5.11
N GLU A 131 10.24 -12.14 4.69
CA GLU A 131 8.98 -12.18 5.44
C GLU A 131 8.50 -10.77 5.86
N ALA A 132 8.80 -9.76 5.03
CA ALA A 132 8.53 -8.36 5.32
C ALA A 132 7.34 -7.79 4.53
N ALA A 133 6.84 -8.51 3.54
CA ALA A 133 5.63 -8.18 2.79
C ALA A 133 5.02 -9.42 2.14
N ILE A 134 3.81 -9.30 1.64
CA ILE A 134 3.17 -10.31 0.80
C ILE A 134 3.36 -9.88 -0.67
N LEU A 135 3.86 -10.79 -1.50
CA LEU A 135 3.92 -10.62 -2.95
C LEU A 135 2.71 -11.30 -3.59
N LEU A 136 1.87 -10.52 -4.26
CA LEU A 136 0.77 -11.01 -5.08
C LEU A 136 1.01 -10.55 -6.52
N LYS A 137 1.40 -11.45 -7.41
CA LYS A 137 1.59 -11.11 -8.83
C LYS A 137 0.26 -10.85 -9.53
N GLU A 138 0.27 -10.04 -10.59
CA GLU A 138 -0.94 -9.84 -11.42
C GLU A 138 -1.46 -11.14 -12.06
N SER A 139 -0.58 -12.12 -12.32
CA SER A 139 -0.97 -13.47 -12.78
C SER A 139 -1.84 -14.22 -11.77
N ASP A 140 -1.69 -13.91 -10.50
CA ASP A 140 -2.32 -14.61 -9.38
C ASP A 140 -3.41 -13.75 -8.72
N ILE A 141 -3.93 -12.75 -9.47
CA ILE A 141 -4.87 -11.74 -8.96
C ILE A 141 -6.22 -12.35 -8.54
N ASP A 142 -6.54 -13.55 -8.98
CA ASP A 142 -7.67 -14.34 -8.52
C ASP A 142 -7.60 -14.67 -7.01
N GLN A 143 -6.38 -14.69 -6.43
CA GLN A 143 -6.15 -14.87 -5.00
C GLN A 143 -6.35 -13.58 -4.17
N PHE A 144 -6.68 -12.45 -4.82
CA PHE A 144 -6.75 -11.13 -4.19
C PHE A 144 -7.59 -11.09 -2.91
N VAL A 145 -8.82 -11.60 -2.99
CA VAL A 145 -9.74 -11.62 -1.84
C VAL A 145 -9.22 -12.53 -0.72
N LYS A 146 -8.72 -13.71 -1.11
CA LYS A 146 -8.19 -14.67 -0.14
C LYS A 146 -7.00 -14.09 0.62
N VAL A 147 -6.02 -13.52 -0.09
CA VAL A 147 -4.81 -12.93 0.52
C VAL A 147 -5.16 -11.78 1.47
N ILE A 148 -6.11 -10.93 1.10
CA ILE A 148 -6.56 -9.85 1.98
C ILE A 148 -7.31 -10.40 3.19
N GLY A 149 -8.23 -11.34 2.99
CA GLY A 149 -9.00 -11.96 4.06
C GLY A 149 -8.09 -12.64 5.09
N ASP A 150 -7.17 -13.48 4.62
CA ASP A 150 -6.19 -14.15 5.48
C ASP A 150 -5.40 -13.12 6.31
N LEU A 151 -4.95 -12.01 5.68
CA LEU A 151 -4.21 -10.96 6.40
C LEU A 151 -5.10 -10.16 7.37
N VAL A 152 -6.36 -9.90 7.04
CA VAL A 152 -7.31 -9.17 7.93
C VAL A 152 -7.55 -9.97 9.21
N ASP A 153 -7.65 -11.28 9.10
CA ASP A 153 -7.99 -12.17 10.20
C ASP A 153 -6.77 -12.59 11.04
N ASP A 154 -5.54 -12.43 10.51
CA ASP A 154 -4.30 -12.81 11.19
C ASP A 154 -3.55 -11.58 11.75
N GLU A 155 -3.86 -11.20 12.99
CA GLU A 155 -3.19 -10.09 13.68
C GLU A 155 -1.70 -10.38 13.93
N ALA A 156 -1.32 -11.62 14.17
CA ALA A 156 0.07 -12.01 14.39
C ALA A 156 0.89 -11.81 13.11
N ALA A 157 0.35 -12.19 11.95
CA ALA A 157 0.96 -11.92 10.66
C ALA A 157 1.08 -10.40 10.40
N GLN A 158 0.04 -9.62 10.68
CA GLN A 158 0.11 -8.16 10.54
C GLN A 158 1.25 -7.56 11.37
N ILE A 159 1.38 -7.95 12.62
CA ILE A 159 2.44 -7.47 13.53
C ILE A 159 3.81 -7.91 13.02
N SER A 160 3.95 -9.15 12.59
CA SER A 160 5.21 -9.71 12.09
C SER A 160 5.67 -8.97 10.83
N LEU A 161 4.83 -8.88 9.81
CA LEU A 161 5.11 -8.18 8.56
C LEU A 161 5.49 -6.71 8.81
N GLY A 162 4.71 -6.00 9.64
CA GLY A 162 5.00 -4.60 9.98
C GLY A 162 6.34 -4.42 10.68
N LYS A 163 6.72 -5.34 11.60
CA LYS A 163 8.03 -5.32 12.25
C LYS A 163 9.17 -5.63 11.27
N ASN A 164 8.98 -6.61 10.40
CA ASN A 164 10.03 -7.05 9.48
C ASN A 164 10.29 -5.99 8.40
N ILE A 165 9.25 -5.44 7.78
CA ILE A 165 9.43 -4.38 6.77
C ILE A 165 10.11 -3.14 7.37
N LYS A 166 9.83 -2.82 8.63
CA LYS A 166 10.46 -1.69 9.32
C LYS A 166 11.95 -1.89 9.56
N LYS A 167 12.44 -3.13 9.70
CA LYS A 167 13.88 -3.42 9.82
C LYS A 167 14.65 -3.09 8.55
N LEU A 168 13.97 -3.05 7.40
CA LEU A 168 14.55 -2.71 6.10
C LEU A 168 14.62 -1.19 5.86
N ALA A 169 14.10 -0.38 6.77
CA ALA A 169 14.08 1.07 6.63
C ALA A 169 15.50 1.67 6.68
N LEU A 170 15.75 2.62 5.80
CA LEU A 170 16.98 3.41 5.76
C LEU A 170 16.65 4.90 5.98
N PRO A 171 16.29 5.33 7.21
CA PRO A 171 15.82 6.70 7.46
C PRO A 171 16.89 7.75 7.16
N ASP A 172 18.18 7.39 7.27
CA ASP A 172 19.32 8.29 7.04
C ASP A 172 19.86 8.22 5.60
N ALA A 173 19.11 7.64 4.65
CA ALA A 173 19.59 7.44 3.28
C ALA A 173 20.05 8.74 2.62
N THR A 174 19.30 9.82 2.75
CA THR A 174 19.66 11.14 2.19
C THR A 174 20.98 11.64 2.78
N LYS A 175 21.15 11.56 4.09
CA LYS A 175 22.40 11.98 4.75
C LYS A 175 23.58 11.17 4.24
N ARG A 176 23.43 9.84 4.16
CA ARG A 176 24.50 8.95 3.66
C ARG A 176 24.90 9.27 2.22
N ILE A 177 23.93 9.59 1.36
CA ILE A 177 24.21 10.02 -0.03
C ILE A 177 25.01 11.33 -0.04
N VAL A 178 24.60 12.32 0.75
CA VAL A 178 25.32 13.61 0.87
C VAL A 178 26.74 13.37 1.37
N ASP A 179 26.92 12.57 2.42
CA ASP A 179 28.25 12.24 2.98
C ASP A 179 29.16 11.60 1.91
N GLU A 180 28.63 10.76 1.01
CA GLU A 180 29.42 10.18 -0.09
C GLU A 180 29.77 11.22 -1.18
N VAL A 181 28.83 12.09 -1.54
CA VAL A 181 29.09 13.18 -2.50
C VAL A 181 30.18 14.12 -1.99
N GLU A 182 30.13 14.49 -0.70
CA GLU A 182 31.16 15.34 -0.10
C GLU A 182 32.57 14.71 -0.10
N LYS A 183 32.68 13.39 -0.04
CA LYS A 183 33.98 12.69 -0.17
C LYS A 183 34.57 12.80 -1.56
N ILE A 184 33.71 12.84 -2.60
CA ILE A 184 34.15 12.93 -4.01
C ILE A 184 34.61 14.37 -4.35
N LEU A 185 34.06 15.37 -3.65
CA LEU A 185 34.37 16.78 -3.87
C LEU A 185 35.64 17.27 -3.16
N LYS A 186 36.23 16.45 -2.30
CA LYS A 186 37.52 16.69 -1.61
C LYS A 186 38.67 16.08 -2.38
#